data_916862b861e43a72a98de6b3b97aae94
#
_entry.id   916862b861e43a72a98de6b3b97aae94
#
_cell.length_a   1.000
_cell.length_b   1.000
_cell.length_c   1.000
_cell.angle_alpha   90.00
_cell.angle_beta   90.00
_cell.angle_gamma   90.00
#
_symmetry.space_group_name_H-M   'P 1'
#
loop_
_entity.id
_entity.type
_entity.pdbx_description
1 polymer ?
#
loop_
_entity_poly.entity_id
_entity_poly.type
_entity_poly.pdbx_seq_one_letter_code
_entity_poly.pdbx_strand_id
1 'polypeptide(L)'
;MIELFDVTKRFGSETAVDGISLRVEKGEFCALVGTSGCGKSTTLRMINRLIEHSEGEIHLDGQPVRSFNEELLRRRIGYVIQNTGLFPHWTVARNIGLVPRLLKWPRGKIQARTDELLGLLGLPREEFADKYPHQLSGGQAQRVGVARALAADPEILLMDEPFGALDPITRQTLQRELQDLQARLNKTVVFVTHDMDEALALADRLVVMHQGRIVQQGRPIDLLHDPVDAFVESLLGGMDRGLKEASLTRVSERMAPFGPRLLASERIPYRAPLSQALSVMLWHRVERLTVVDDEDIPIGELSLRRLLGAKPS
;
A
#
# COMPACT_ATOMS: atom_id res chain seq x y z
N MET A 1 4.83 8.14 -13.65
CA MET A 1 6.20 7.80 -13.18
C MET A 1 6.72 8.92 -12.32
N ILE A 2 7.32 8.59 -11.17
CA ILE A 2 7.92 9.56 -10.23
C ILE A 2 9.43 9.28 -10.19
N GLU A 3 10.26 10.30 -10.33
CA GLU A 3 11.72 10.17 -10.29
C GLU A 3 12.33 11.24 -9.38
N LEU A 4 13.18 10.81 -8.48
CA LEU A 4 13.98 11.65 -7.60
C LEU A 4 15.44 11.45 -7.98
N PHE A 5 16.17 12.53 -8.22
CA PHE A 5 17.58 12.54 -8.60
C PHE A 5 18.38 13.31 -7.57
N ASP A 6 19.13 12.61 -6.73
CA ASP A 6 20.02 13.15 -5.71
C ASP A 6 19.38 14.24 -4.82
N VAL A 7 18.13 13.95 -4.38
CA VAL A 7 17.28 14.93 -3.70
C VAL A 7 17.70 15.10 -2.26
N THR A 8 17.98 16.34 -1.88
CA THR A 8 18.33 16.72 -0.51
C THR A 8 17.35 17.76 0.05
N LYS A 9 16.99 17.62 1.32
CA LYS A 9 16.20 18.61 2.06
C LYS A 9 16.87 18.97 3.37
N ARG A 10 17.19 20.27 3.51
CA ARG A 10 17.69 20.87 4.76
C ARG A 10 16.67 21.83 5.36
N PHE A 11 16.57 21.78 6.68
CA PHE A 11 15.83 22.73 7.50
C PHE A 11 16.84 23.43 8.42
N GLY A 12 17.29 24.61 8.04
CA GLY A 12 18.43 25.27 8.72
C GLY A 12 19.69 24.41 8.66
N SER A 13 20.20 23.99 9.82
CA SER A 13 21.38 23.13 9.94
C SER A 13 21.07 21.63 9.89
N GLU A 14 19.79 21.24 9.98
CA GLU A 14 19.38 19.84 10.00
C GLU A 14 19.10 19.33 8.57
N THR A 15 19.70 18.20 8.21
CA THR A 15 19.43 17.51 6.94
C THR A 15 18.42 16.40 7.17
N ALA A 16 17.18 16.62 6.74
CA ALA A 16 16.09 15.66 6.89
C ALA A 16 16.06 14.59 5.80
N VAL A 17 16.54 14.92 4.59
CA VAL A 17 16.71 14.00 3.46
C VAL A 17 18.05 14.35 2.80
N ASP A 18 18.87 13.34 2.52
CA ASP A 18 20.27 13.48 2.11
C ASP A 18 20.58 12.65 0.86
N GLY A 19 20.55 13.29 -0.31
CA GLY A 19 20.97 12.71 -1.58
C GLY A 19 20.19 11.47 -2.02
N ILE A 20 18.85 11.44 -1.87
CA ILE A 20 18.08 10.26 -2.25
C ILE A 20 17.80 10.23 -3.74
N SER A 21 17.93 9.03 -4.34
CA SER A 21 17.51 8.73 -5.70
C SER A 21 16.52 7.56 -5.69
N LEU A 22 15.35 7.80 -6.28
CA LEU A 22 14.24 6.85 -6.29
C LEU A 22 13.47 6.96 -7.60
N ARG A 23 13.10 5.82 -8.16
CA ARG A 23 12.20 5.74 -9.32
C ARG A 23 11.01 4.86 -8.97
N VAL A 24 9.80 5.41 -9.15
CA VAL A 24 8.54 4.69 -8.99
C VAL A 24 7.86 4.65 -10.35
N GLU A 25 7.60 3.43 -10.82
CA GLU A 25 7.01 3.23 -12.13
C GLU A 25 5.50 3.55 -12.13
N LYS A 26 4.94 3.75 -13.32
CA LYS A 26 3.51 3.97 -13.44
C LYS A 26 2.73 2.71 -13.05
N GLY A 27 1.74 2.88 -12.18
CA GLY A 27 0.94 1.77 -11.64
C GLY A 27 1.61 1.00 -10.50
N GLU A 28 2.83 1.36 -10.10
CA GLU A 28 3.56 0.71 -9.02
C GLU A 28 3.06 1.14 -7.63
N PHE A 29 3.00 0.21 -6.71
CA PHE A 29 2.73 0.45 -5.29
C PHE A 29 4.06 0.47 -4.52
N CYS A 30 4.55 1.66 -4.18
CA CYS A 30 5.84 1.87 -3.52
C CYS A 30 5.65 2.20 -2.03
N ALA A 31 6.32 1.47 -1.14
CA ALA A 31 6.34 1.74 0.29
C ALA A 31 7.65 2.38 0.72
N LEU A 32 7.58 3.50 1.44
CA LEU A 32 8.71 4.10 2.16
C LEU A 32 8.63 3.68 3.62
N VAL A 33 9.63 2.93 4.10
CA VAL A 33 9.69 2.43 5.48
C VAL A 33 10.99 2.87 6.17
N GLY A 34 11.01 2.78 7.50
CA GLY A 34 12.18 3.14 8.30
C GLY A 34 11.79 3.77 9.62
N THR A 35 12.77 4.08 10.46
CA THR A 35 12.57 4.65 11.80
C THR A 35 11.87 6.02 11.76
N SER A 36 11.25 6.41 12.87
CA SER A 36 10.67 7.76 12.99
C SER A 36 11.73 8.84 12.73
N GLY A 37 11.37 9.89 12.00
CA GLY A 37 12.27 10.99 11.68
C GLY A 37 13.28 10.74 10.55
N CYS A 38 13.28 9.55 9.91
CA CYS A 38 14.26 9.25 8.84
C CYS A 38 13.98 9.91 7.47
N GLY A 39 13.00 10.81 7.35
CA GLY A 39 12.76 11.59 6.12
C GLY A 39 11.58 11.13 5.24
N LYS A 40 10.84 10.07 5.57
CA LYS A 40 9.73 9.51 4.76
C LYS A 40 8.66 10.53 4.40
N SER A 41 7.99 11.10 5.41
CA SER A 41 6.94 12.12 5.22
C SER A 41 7.47 13.39 4.56
N THR A 42 8.74 13.74 4.82
CA THR A 42 9.42 14.84 4.14
C THR A 42 9.53 14.56 2.64
N THR A 43 9.91 13.34 2.26
CA THR A 43 10.01 12.92 0.86
C THR A 43 8.63 13.00 0.18
N LEU A 44 7.56 12.50 0.81
CA LEU A 44 6.20 12.63 0.27
C LEU A 44 5.81 14.09 0.03
N ARG A 45 6.09 14.96 1.01
CA ARG A 45 5.76 16.39 0.92
C ARG A 45 6.54 17.11 -0.16
N MET A 46 7.78 16.69 -0.45
CA MET A 46 8.57 17.21 -1.56
C MET A 46 7.98 16.79 -2.93
N ILE A 47 7.57 15.53 -3.09
CA ILE A 47 6.91 15.05 -4.32
C ILE A 47 5.66 15.87 -4.63
N ASN A 48 4.86 16.21 -3.60
CA ASN A 48 3.64 17.03 -3.74
C ASN A 48 3.90 18.55 -3.73
N ARG A 49 5.16 18.98 -3.71
CA ARG A 49 5.56 20.40 -3.55
C ARG A 49 4.85 21.12 -2.40
N LEU A 50 4.56 20.41 -1.31
CA LEU A 50 4.14 21.05 -0.05
C LEU A 50 5.34 21.69 0.66
N ILE A 51 6.54 21.18 0.39
CA ILE A 51 7.83 21.76 0.76
C ILE A 51 8.75 21.66 -0.44
N GLU A 52 9.63 22.66 -0.63
CA GLU A 52 10.63 22.63 -1.68
C GLU A 52 11.86 21.82 -1.23
N HIS A 53 12.43 21.04 -2.14
CA HIS A 53 13.73 20.40 -1.94
C HIS A 53 14.86 21.44 -2.00
N SER A 54 15.96 21.17 -1.29
CA SER A 54 17.12 22.07 -1.23
C SER A 54 18.06 21.87 -2.43
N GLU A 55 18.31 20.60 -2.79
CA GLU A 55 19.19 20.20 -3.90
C GLU A 55 18.56 19.02 -4.65
N GLY A 56 19.10 18.71 -5.83
CA GLY A 56 18.60 17.64 -6.70
C GLY A 56 17.37 18.03 -7.49
N GLU A 57 16.73 17.04 -8.09
CA GLU A 57 15.53 17.24 -8.93
C GLU A 57 14.47 16.17 -8.65
N ILE A 58 13.21 16.57 -8.73
CA ILE A 58 12.05 15.66 -8.68
C ILE A 58 11.27 15.82 -9.98
N HIS A 59 11.01 14.70 -10.67
CA HIS A 59 10.28 14.68 -11.92
C HIS A 59 8.99 13.88 -11.80
N LEU A 60 7.94 14.33 -12.46
CA LEU A 60 6.71 13.59 -12.72
C LEU A 60 6.54 13.43 -14.24
N ASP A 61 6.48 12.19 -14.71
CA ASP A 61 6.41 11.85 -16.13
C ASP A 61 7.50 12.57 -16.97
N GLY A 62 8.73 12.61 -16.44
CA GLY A 62 9.90 13.23 -17.08
C GLY A 62 9.93 14.76 -17.01
N GLN A 63 8.98 15.41 -16.34
CA GLN A 63 8.95 16.88 -16.18
C GLN A 63 9.29 17.28 -14.75
N PRO A 64 10.22 18.23 -14.53
CA PRO A 64 10.54 18.72 -13.19
C PRO A 64 9.29 19.25 -12.46
N VAL A 65 9.07 18.83 -11.20
CA VAL A 65 7.91 19.29 -10.42
C VAL A 65 7.89 20.81 -10.25
N ARG A 66 9.04 21.45 -10.28
CA ARG A 66 9.18 22.92 -10.21
C ARG A 66 8.68 23.66 -11.46
N SER A 67 8.59 22.97 -12.61
CA SER A 67 8.07 23.56 -13.84
C SER A 67 6.54 23.66 -13.89
N PHE A 68 5.86 22.89 -13.04
CA PHE A 68 4.40 22.94 -12.96
C PHE A 68 3.92 24.15 -12.13
N ASN A 69 2.75 24.66 -12.51
CA ASN A 69 1.96 25.44 -11.56
C ASN A 69 1.57 24.54 -10.38
N GLU A 70 1.77 24.97 -9.14
CA GLU A 70 1.54 24.16 -7.94
C GLU A 70 0.11 23.62 -7.83
N GLU A 71 -0.87 24.44 -8.21
CA GLU A 71 -2.27 24.02 -8.16
C GLU A 71 -2.55 22.91 -9.19
N LEU A 72 -2.01 23.03 -10.41
CA LEU A 72 -2.14 22.03 -11.45
C LEU A 72 -1.43 20.72 -11.08
N LEU A 73 -0.25 20.82 -10.47
CA LEU A 73 0.48 19.65 -9.96
C LEU A 73 -0.36 18.90 -8.92
N ARG A 74 -0.83 19.62 -7.88
CA ARG A 74 -1.61 19.01 -6.78
C ARG A 74 -2.95 18.43 -7.22
N ARG A 75 -3.49 18.86 -8.38
CA ARG A 75 -4.70 18.27 -8.97
C ARG A 75 -4.46 16.88 -9.59
N ARG A 76 -3.22 16.58 -9.99
CA ARG A 76 -2.81 15.26 -10.51
C ARG A 76 -2.48 14.28 -9.39
N ILE A 77 -2.34 14.76 -8.14
CA ILE A 77 -1.89 14.00 -6.98
C ILE A 77 -3.01 13.97 -5.94
N GLY A 78 -3.49 12.77 -5.61
CA GLY A 78 -4.30 12.55 -4.42
C GLY A 78 -3.39 12.45 -3.19
N TYR A 79 -3.73 13.13 -2.10
CA TYR A 79 -2.93 13.11 -0.89
C TYR A 79 -3.75 12.73 0.33
N VAL A 80 -3.38 11.60 0.94
CA VAL A 80 -3.95 11.12 2.21
C VAL A 80 -2.97 11.48 3.32
N ILE A 81 -3.37 12.35 4.23
CA ILE A 81 -2.56 12.79 5.37
C ILE A 81 -2.79 11.89 6.58
N GLN A 82 -1.80 11.80 7.46
CA GLN A 82 -1.78 10.97 8.67
C GLN A 82 -3.05 11.11 9.55
N ASN A 83 -3.56 12.32 9.73
CA ASN A 83 -4.78 12.62 10.48
C ASN A 83 -5.92 12.96 9.52
N THR A 84 -6.51 12.04 8.84
CA THR A 84 -7.62 12.18 7.87
C THR A 84 -7.85 13.58 7.26
N GLY A 85 -7.68 14.66 8.04
CA GLY A 85 -7.80 16.06 7.64
C GLY A 85 -9.16 16.42 7.04
N LEU A 86 -10.22 15.74 7.47
CA LEU A 86 -11.57 16.04 7.04
C LEU A 86 -12.02 17.37 7.62
N PHE A 87 -12.76 18.14 6.84
CA PHE A 87 -13.38 19.38 7.31
C PHE A 87 -14.51 19.03 8.27
N PRO A 88 -14.41 19.38 9.57
CA PRO A 88 -15.33 18.90 10.60
C PRO A 88 -16.76 19.41 10.45
N HIS A 89 -16.92 20.58 9.79
CA HIS A 89 -18.19 21.24 9.54
C HIS A 89 -18.80 20.90 8.17
N TRP A 90 -18.23 19.92 7.46
CA TRP A 90 -18.75 19.42 6.18
C TRP A 90 -19.17 17.97 6.30
N THR A 91 -20.23 17.62 5.57
CA THR A 91 -20.64 16.23 5.45
C THR A 91 -19.60 15.39 4.71
N VAL A 92 -19.70 14.08 4.81
CA VAL A 92 -18.87 13.12 4.08
C VAL A 92 -18.90 13.41 2.57
N ALA A 93 -20.10 13.51 1.98
CA ALA A 93 -20.24 13.82 0.55
C ALA A 93 -19.60 15.16 0.18
N ARG A 94 -19.66 16.16 1.06
CA ARG A 94 -19.04 17.47 0.82
C ARG A 94 -17.52 17.41 0.94
N ASN A 95 -16.97 16.60 1.85
CA ASN A 95 -15.54 16.35 1.98
C ASN A 95 -15.00 15.66 0.72
N ILE A 96 -15.62 14.57 0.27
CA ILE A 96 -15.22 13.82 -0.93
C ILE A 96 -15.29 14.72 -2.16
N GLY A 97 -16.39 15.43 -2.36
CA GLY A 97 -16.61 16.30 -3.52
C GLY A 97 -15.78 17.59 -3.56
N LEU A 98 -14.83 17.80 -2.62
CA LEU A 98 -14.07 19.05 -2.53
C LEU A 98 -13.24 19.32 -3.80
N VAL A 99 -12.32 18.42 -4.14
CA VAL A 99 -11.41 18.63 -5.28
C VAL A 99 -12.17 18.68 -6.60
N PRO A 100 -13.13 17.79 -6.91
CA PRO A 100 -14.00 17.94 -8.08
C PRO A 100 -14.73 19.28 -8.17
N ARG A 101 -15.17 19.85 -7.03
CA ARG A 101 -15.76 21.20 -7.02
C ARG A 101 -14.77 22.29 -7.37
N LEU A 102 -13.54 22.23 -6.84
CA LEU A 102 -12.47 23.17 -7.21
C LEU A 102 -12.13 23.07 -8.69
N LEU A 103 -12.25 21.86 -9.27
CA LEU A 103 -12.13 21.61 -10.71
C LEU A 103 -13.37 22.02 -11.53
N LYS A 104 -14.38 22.60 -10.89
CA LYS A 104 -15.63 23.04 -11.52
C LYS A 104 -16.38 21.92 -12.25
N TRP A 105 -16.32 20.69 -11.73
CA TRP A 105 -17.12 19.60 -12.30
C TRP A 105 -18.62 19.86 -12.14
N PRO A 106 -19.45 19.40 -13.09
CA PRO A 106 -20.89 19.44 -12.96
C PRO A 106 -21.37 18.72 -11.68
N ARG A 107 -22.38 19.29 -11.00
CA ARG A 107 -22.91 18.73 -9.74
C ARG A 107 -23.28 17.26 -9.84
N GLY A 108 -23.95 16.84 -10.92
CA GLY A 108 -24.31 15.43 -11.15
C GLY A 108 -23.09 14.51 -11.26
N LYS A 109 -22.01 14.95 -11.91
CA LYS A 109 -20.75 14.19 -11.99
C LYS A 109 -20.09 14.05 -10.62
N ILE A 110 -20.09 15.13 -9.80
CA ILE A 110 -19.53 15.08 -8.43
C ILE A 110 -20.31 14.08 -7.58
N GLN A 111 -21.65 14.11 -7.66
CA GLN A 111 -22.51 13.20 -6.92
C GLN A 111 -22.25 11.75 -7.33
N ALA A 112 -22.31 11.45 -8.62
CA ALA A 112 -22.05 10.09 -9.15
C ALA A 112 -20.67 9.56 -8.71
N ARG A 113 -19.63 10.40 -8.79
CA ARG A 113 -18.27 10.03 -8.35
C ARG A 113 -18.19 9.80 -6.84
N THR A 114 -18.89 10.61 -6.05
CA THR A 114 -18.96 10.44 -4.59
C THR A 114 -19.64 9.12 -4.23
N ASP A 115 -20.76 8.82 -4.89
CA ASP A 115 -21.53 7.59 -4.66
C ASP A 115 -20.73 6.34 -5.05
N GLU A 116 -20.02 6.38 -6.18
CA GLU A 116 -19.08 5.35 -6.64
C GLU A 116 -17.99 5.08 -5.59
N LEU A 117 -17.31 6.12 -5.11
CA LEU A 117 -16.21 5.98 -4.16
C LEU A 117 -16.69 5.51 -2.78
N LEU A 118 -17.84 5.96 -2.33
CA LEU A 118 -18.46 5.45 -1.10
C LEU A 118 -18.77 3.95 -1.23
N GLY A 119 -19.31 3.52 -2.36
CA GLY A 119 -19.58 2.10 -2.64
C GLY A 119 -18.31 1.27 -2.68
N LEU A 120 -17.26 1.76 -3.36
CA LEU A 120 -15.94 1.09 -3.47
C LEU A 120 -15.27 0.89 -2.10
N LEU A 121 -15.51 1.79 -1.15
CA LEU A 121 -14.89 1.77 0.18
C LEU A 121 -15.83 1.23 1.27
N GLY A 122 -16.90 0.52 0.88
CA GLY A 122 -17.81 -0.13 1.82
C GLY A 122 -18.56 0.83 2.74
N LEU A 123 -18.85 2.06 2.29
CA LEU A 123 -19.60 3.09 3.00
C LEU A 123 -20.92 3.39 2.27
N PRO A 124 -22.03 2.66 2.52
CA PRO A 124 -23.29 2.88 1.84
C PRO A 124 -23.71 4.36 1.86
N ARG A 125 -24.03 4.90 0.67
CA ARG A 125 -24.35 6.34 0.49
C ARG A 125 -25.46 6.80 1.41
N GLU A 126 -26.53 6.01 1.50
CA GLU A 126 -27.76 6.31 2.25
C GLU A 126 -27.47 6.53 3.75
N GLU A 127 -26.44 5.85 4.25
CA GLU A 127 -26.03 5.94 5.65
C GLU A 127 -24.97 7.00 5.88
N PHE A 128 -24.01 7.16 4.96
CA PHE A 128 -22.78 7.91 5.24
C PHE A 128 -22.71 9.28 4.58
N ALA A 129 -23.37 9.52 3.44
CA ALA A 129 -23.19 10.76 2.66
C ALA A 129 -23.42 12.05 3.46
N ASP A 130 -24.41 12.04 4.33
CA ASP A 130 -24.84 13.22 5.11
C ASP A 130 -24.25 13.26 6.52
N LYS A 131 -23.51 12.23 6.95
CA LYS A 131 -22.78 12.24 8.23
C LYS A 131 -21.66 13.26 8.23
N TYR A 132 -21.37 13.76 9.42
CA TYR A 132 -20.22 14.61 9.69
C TYR A 132 -19.04 13.80 10.24
N PRO A 133 -17.78 14.27 10.14
CA PRO A 133 -16.60 13.52 10.61
C PRO A 133 -16.68 13.03 12.06
N HIS A 134 -17.28 13.81 12.96
CA HIS A 134 -17.44 13.42 14.38
C HIS A 134 -18.43 12.25 14.61
N GLN A 135 -19.21 11.87 13.60
CA GLN A 135 -20.14 10.75 13.62
C GLN A 135 -19.56 9.46 13.04
N LEU A 136 -18.28 9.51 12.64
CA LEU A 136 -17.56 8.38 12.01
C LEU A 136 -16.62 7.74 13.02
N SER A 137 -16.44 6.41 12.90
CA SER A 137 -15.29 5.76 13.52
C SER A 137 -13.97 6.20 12.84
N GLY A 138 -12.82 5.97 13.50
CA GLY A 138 -11.52 6.29 12.92
C GLY A 138 -11.31 5.65 11.54
N GLY A 139 -11.69 4.38 11.37
CA GLY A 139 -11.60 3.67 10.09
C GLY A 139 -12.55 4.23 9.02
N GLN A 140 -13.78 4.60 9.39
CA GLN A 140 -14.71 5.24 8.46
C GLN A 140 -14.19 6.62 8.01
N ALA A 141 -13.66 7.41 8.94
CA ALA A 141 -13.06 8.71 8.63
C ALA A 141 -11.83 8.56 7.69
N GLN A 142 -11.02 7.52 7.90
CA GLN A 142 -9.87 7.22 7.05
C GLN A 142 -10.31 6.84 5.63
N ARG A 143 -11.33 5.97 5.48
CA ARG A 143 -11.92 5.63 4.17
C ARG A 143 -12.46 6.87 3.45
N VAL A 144 -13.11 7.78 4.16
CA VAL A 144 -13.55 9.07 3.59
C VAL A 144 -12.36 9.92 3.14
N GLY A 145 -11.25 9.92 3.89
CA GLY A 145 -9.99 10.57 3.50
C GLY A 145 -9.41 10.02 2.20
N VAL A 146 -9.41 8.68 2.05
CA VAL A 146 -9.00 8.00 0.81
C VAL A 146 -9.96 8.33 -0.34
N ALA A 147 -11.28 8.27 -0.12
CA ALA A 147 -12.29 8.65 -1.11
C ALA A 147 -12.07 10.09 -1.61
N ARG A 148 -11.80 11.03 -0.70
CA ARG A 148 -11.52 12.42 -1.05
C ARG A 148 -10.27 12.56 -1.91
N ALA A 149 -9.20 11.83 -1.58
CA ALA A 149 -7.96 11.85 -2.35
C ALA A 149 -8.16 11.30 -3.78
N LEU A 150 -9.05 10.32 -3.97
CA LEU A 150 -9.37 9.69 -5.25
C LEU A 150 -10.46 10.42 -6.05
N ALA A 151 -11.16 11.38 -5.45
CA ALA A 151 -12.36 11.97 -6.03
C ALA A 151 -12.14 12.65 -7.39
N ALA A 152 -11.00 13.30 -7.58
CA ALA A 152 -10.63 13.96 -8.83
C ALA A 152 -9.97 13.01 -9.85
N ASP A 153 -9.97 11.71 -9.60
CA ASP A 153 -9.31 10.68 -10.42
C ASP A 153 -7.82 10.95 -10.66
N PRO A 154 -7.01 11.17 -9.59
CA PRO A 154 -5.59 11.47 -9.74
C PRO A 154 -4.82 10.29 -10.34
N GLU A 155 -3.70 10.57 -11.01
CA GLU A 155 -2.79 9.55 -11.53
C GLU A 155 -1.91 8.95 -10.43
N ILE A 156 -1.59 9.77 -9.42
CA ILE A 156 -0.69 9.45 -8.32
C ILE A 156 -1.44 9.60 -7.00
N LEU A 157 -1.24 8.63 -6.10
CA LEU A 157 -1.76 8.66 -4.74
C LEU A 157 -0.59 8.64 -3.76
N LEU A 158 -0.45 9.70 -2.98
CA LEU A 158 0.51 9.80 -1.90
C LEU A 158 -0.20 9.60 -0.57
N MET A 159 0.31 8.73 0.30
CA MET A 159 -0.32 8.42 1.59
C MET A 159 0.69 8.46 2.73
N ASP A 160 0.43 9.28 3.73
CA ASP A 160 1.26 9.42 4.93
C ASP A 160 0.61 8.67 6.09
N GLU A 161 1.13 7.50 6.47
CA GLU A 161 0.64 6.59 7.52
C GLU A 161 -0.88 6.32 7.45
N PRO A 162 -1.39 5.82 6.30
CA PRO A 162 -2.84 5.74 6.07
C PRO A 162 -3.58 4.78 7.01
N PHE A 163 -2.87 3.90 7.73
CA PHE A 163 -3.47 2.87 8.58
C PHE A 163 -3.16 3.04 10.07
N GLY A 164 -2.34 4.02 10.45
CA GLY A 164 -1.77 4.15 11.80
C GLY A 164 -2.78 4.31 12.95
N ALA A 165 -3.97 4.84 12.68
CA ALA A 165 -5.00 5.08 13.70
C ALA A 165 -6.10 4.00 13.71
N LEU A 166 -5.90 2.85 13.02
CA LEU A 166 -6.93 1.83 12.85
C LEU A 166 -6.70 0.62 13.76
N ASP A 167 -7.81 0.05 14.24
CA ASP A 167 -7.77 -1.28 14.87
C ASP A 167 -7.35 -2.36 13.85
N PRO A 168 -6.83 -3.52 14.30
CA PRO A 168 -6.27 -4.53 13.39
C PRO A 168 -7.24 -5.06 12.34
N ILE A 169 -8.53 -5.23 12.68
CA ILE A 169 -9.55 -5.78 11.75
C ILE A 169 -9.87 -4.76 10.66
N THR A 170 -10.14 -3.52 11.05
CA THR A 170 -10.41 -2.41 10.14
C THR A 170 -9.20 -2.15 9.23
N ARG A 171 -7.99 -2.22 9.78
CA ARG A 171 -6.73 -2.07 9.05
C ARG A 171 -6.62 -3.09 7.93
N GLN A 172 -6.74 -4.40 8.22
CA GLN A 172 -6.67 -5.46 7.22
C GLN A 172 -7.73 -5.31 6.13
N THR A 173 -8.94 -4.91 6.51
CA THR A 173 -10.03 -4.69 5.55
C THR A 173 -9.68 -3.55 4.60
N LEU A 174 -9.22 -2.41 5.11
CA LEU A 174 -8.86 -1.25 4.29
C LEU A 174 -7.64 -1.52 3.41
N GLN A 175 -6.67 -2.30 3.89
CA GLN A 175 -5.51 -2.72 3.10
C GLN A 175 -5.93 -3.53 1.87
N ARG A 176 -6.82 -4.51 2.04
CA ARG A 176 -7.37 -5.31 0.92
C ARG A 176 -8.15 -4.44 -0.07
N GLU A 177 -9.05 -3.58 0.46
CA GLU A 177 -9.82 -2.65 -0.37
C GLU A 177 -8.90 -1.73 -1.19
N LEU A 178 -7.79 -1.27 -0.60
CA LEU A 178 -6.83 -0.40 -1.28
C LEU A 178 -6.03 -1.15 -2.36
N GLN A 179 -5.62 -2.41 -2.10
CA GLN A 179 -4.98 -3.25 -3.12
C GLN A 179 -5.93 -3.51 -4.31
N ASP A 180 -7.17 -3.90 -4.03
CA ASP A 180 -8.18 -4.14 -5.07
C ASP A 180 -8.44 -2.88 -5.90
N LEU A 181 -8.51 -1.74 -5.23
CA LEU A 181 -8.74 -0.45 -5.87
C LEU A 181 -7.54 -0.04 -6.74
N GLN A 182 -6.31 -0.20 -6.23
CA GLN A 182 -5.09 0.10 -6.98
C GLN A 182 -4.99 -0.81 -8.23
N ALA A 183 -5.24 -2.11 -8.08
CA ALA A 183 -5.21 -3.06 -9.18
C ALA A 183 -6.26 -2.73 -10.27
N ARG A 184 -7.47 -2.31 -9.86
CA ARG A 184 -8.55 -1.92 -10.81
C ARG A 184 -8.27 -0.60 -11.51
N LEU A 185 -7.76 0.40 -10.79
CA LEU A 185 -7.56 1.76 -11.31
C LEU A 185 -6.16 2.01 -11.87
N ASN A 186 -5.24 1.05 -11.71
CA ASN A 186 -3.83 1.15 -12.13
C ASN A 186 -3.16 2.47 -11.72
N LYS A 187 -3.38 2.88 -10.46
CA LYS A 187 -2.82 4.12 -9.90
C LYS A 187 -1.41 3.89 -9.38
N THR A 188 -0.54 4.89 -9.59
CA THR A 188 0.78 4.91 -8.94
C THR A 188 0.60 5.32 -7.49
N VAL A 189 1.05 4.51 -6.55
CA VAL A 189 0.89 4.75 -5.11
C VAL A 189 2.26 4.86 -4.46
N VAL A 190 2.47 5.92 -3.68
CA VAL A 190 3.60 6.02 -2.75
C VAL A 190 3.05 6.19 -1.36
N PHE A 191 3.33 5.25 -0.48
CA PHE A 191 2.86 5.37 0.90
C PHE A 191 3.99 5.25 1.92
N VAL A 192 3.82 5.95 3.01
CA VAL A 192 4.72 5.91 4.16
C VAL A 192 4.07 5.09 5.25
N THR A 193 4.81 4.17 5.82
CA THR A 193 4.42 3.45 7.04
C THR A 193 5.64 3.17 7.91
N HIS A 194 5.41 2.97 9.21
CA HIS A 194 6.38 2.41 10.14
C HIS A 194 6.13 0.91 10.40
N ASP A 195 5.02 0.38 9.88
CA ASP A 195 4.64 -1.04 10.00
C ASP A 195 5.18 -1.81 8.79
N MET A 196 6.11 -2.74 9.07
CA MET A 196 6.74 -3.54 8.03
C MET A 196 5.78 -4.54 7.40
N ASP A 197 4.83 -5.08 8.17
CA ASP A 197 3.87 -6.06 7.66
C ASP A 197 2.91 -5.40 6.66
N GLU A 198 2.53 -4.14 6.89
CA GLU A 198 1.79 -3.33 5.92
C GLU A 198 2.57 -3.15 4.62
N ALA A 199 3.84 -2.75 4.74
CA ALA A 199 4.70 -2.51 3.59
C ALA A 199 4.92 -3.79 2.76
N LEU A 200 5.22 -4.90 3.43
CA LEU A 200 5.40 -6.20 2.78
C LEU A 200 4.11 -6.67 2.09
N ALA A 201 2.95 -6.48 2.72
CA ALA A 201 1.68 -6.95 2.18
C ALA A 201 1.22 -6.17 0.94
N LEU A 202 1.55 -4.87 0.85
CA LEU A 202 0.96 -3.97 -0.15
C LEU A 202 1.91 -3.60 -1.29
N ALA A 203 3.23 -3.55 -1.03
CA ALA A 203 4.15 -2.91 -1.94
C ALA A 203 4.68 -3.86 -3.03
N ASP A 204 4.74 -3.36 -4.27
CA ASP A 204 5.56 -3.95 -5.34
C ASP A 204 7.04 -3.60 -5.13
N ARG A 205 7.30 -2.39 -4.58
CA ARG A 205 8.64 -1.88 -4.25
C ARG A 205 8.69 -1.41 -2.81
N LEU A 206 9.66 -1.90 -2.07
CA LEU A 206 10.01 -1.46 -0.72
C LEU A 206 11.24 -0.58 -0.76
N VAL A 207 11.19 0.58 -0.10
CA VAL A 207 12.29 1.52 0.04
C VAL A 207 12.57 1.73 1.52
N VAL A 208 13.71 1.24 1.98
CA VAL A 208 14.14 1.37 3.38
C VAL A 208 14.96 2.64 3.54
N MET A 209 14.49 3.53 4.42
CA MET A 209 15.15 4.80 4.74
C MET A 209 15.72 4.79 6.16
N HIS A 210 16.92 5.33 6.28
CA HIS A 210 17.59 5.57 7.58
C HIS A 210 18.37 6.87 7.55
N GLN A 211 18.25 7.71 8.56
CA GLN A 211 18.97 8.99 8.71
C GLN A 211 18.99 9.84 7.43
N GLY A 212 17.85 10.01 6.81
CA GLY A 212 17.69 10.82 5.60
C GLY A 212 18.10 10.15 4.28
N ARG A 213 18.62 8.93 4.31
CA ARG A 213 19.14 8.22 3.13
C ARG A 213 18.32 6.97 2.81
N ILE A 214 18.33 6.55 1.56
CA ILE A 214 17.85 5.22 1.15
C ILE A 214 19.00 4.24 1.40
N VAL A 215 18.74 3.23 2.26
CA VAL A 215 19.70 2.17 2.59
C VAL A 215 19.58 1.00 1.61
N GLN A 216 18.34 0.61 1.31
CA GLN A 216 18.05 -0.46 0.35
C GLN A 216 16.69 -0.24 -0.30
N GLN A 217 16.55 -0.65 -1.56
CA GLN A 217 15.28 -0.64 -2.27
C GLN A 217 15.18 -1.83 -3.24
N GLY A 218 13.98 -2.35 -3.42
CA GLY A 218 13.73 -3.49 -4.31
C GLY A 218 12.37 -4.13 -4.05
N ARG A 219 12.14 -5.31 -4.61
CA ARG A 219 10.93 -6.08 -4.29
C ARG A 219 10.99 -6.56 -2.85
N PRO A 220 9.87 -6.61 -2.12
CA PRO A 220 9.83 -7.08 -0.73
C PRO A 220 10.54 -8.41 -0.50
N ILE A 221 10.33 -9.37 -1.39
CA ILE A 221 10.94 -10.70 -1.29
C ILE A 221 12.47 -10.66 -1.42
N ASP A 222 13.02 -9.79 -2.29
CA ASP A 222 14.46 -9.68 -2.50
C ASP A 222 15.13 -9.09 -1.24
N LEU A 223 14.49 -8.09 -0.59
CA LEU A 223 15.01 -7.52 0.66
C LEU A 223 14.96 -8.51 1.83
N LEU A 224 13.94 -9.38 1.86
CA LEU A 224 13.86 -10.46 2.86
C LEU A 224 15.00 -11.48 2.69
N HIS A 225 15.35 -11.83 1.45
CA HIS A 225 16.39 -12.82 1.18
C HIS A 225 17.79 -12.26 1.38
N ASP A 226 18.03 -11.01 0.95
CA ASP A 226 19.35 -10.41 0.93
C ASP A 226 19.35 -8.98 1.52
N PRO A 227 19.16 -8.83 2.85
CA PRO A 227 19.26 -7.55 3.52
C PRO A 227 20.70 -7.04 3.47
N VAL A 228 20.89 -5.78 3.07
CA VAL A 228 22.23 -5.18 2.86
C VAL A 228 23.04 -5.05 4.16
N ASP A 229 22.37 -4.93 5.30
CA ASP A 229 23.00 -4.78 6.61
C ASP A 229 22.10 -5.27 7.76
N ALA A 230 22.65 -5.30 8.97
CA ALA A 230 21.93 -5.70 10.19
C ALA A 230 20.75 -4.78 10.55
N PHE A 231 20.77 -3.51 10.13
CA PHE A 231 19.65 -2.60 10.35
C PHE A 231 18.45 -3.02 9.50
N VAL A 232 18.65 -3.24 8.21
CA VAL A 232 17.59 -3.72 7.30
C VAL A 232 17.09 -5.09 7.76
N GLU A 233 17.99 -6.01 8.13
CA GLU A 233 17.61 -7.32 8.65
C GLU A 233 16.72 -7.21 9.90
N SER A 234 17.08 -6.37 10.86
CA SER A 234 16.30 -6.15 12.08
C SER A 234 14.93 -5.54 11.80
N LEU A 235 14.86 -4.60 10.85
CA LEU A 235 13.63 -3.95 10.44
C LEU A 235 12.66 -4.92 9.76
N LEU A 236 13.19 -5.84 8.96
CA LEU A 236 12.42 -6.89 8.27
C LEU A 236 11.94 -8.03 9.20
N GLY A 237 12.40 -8.05 10.47
CA GLY A 237 11.86 -8.94 11.50
C GLY A 237 12.64 -10.22 11.76
N GLY A 238 13.98 -10.19 11.59
CA GLY A 238 14.93 -11.23 12.09
C GLY A 238 14.41 -12.67 12.12
N MET A 239 13.83 -13.11 13.24
CA MET A 239 13.34 -14.48 13.42
C MET A 239 12.06 -14.80 12.64
N ASP A 240 11.24 -13.82 12.28
CA ASP A 240 9.94 -14.03 11.60
C ASP A 240 10.06 -13.97 10.06
N ARG A 241 11.26 -13.83 9.52
CA ARG A 241 11.51 -13.72 8.06
C ARG A 241 10.87 -14.85 7.26
N GLY A 242 10.96 -16.10 7.74
CA GLY A 242 10.34 -17.24 7.08
C GLY A 242 8.80 -17.15 7.01
N LEU A 243 8.16 -16.63 8.06
CA LEU A 243 6.71 -16.41 8.05
C LEU A 243 6.33 -15.25 7.12
N LYS A 244 7.14 -14.20 7.06
CA LYS A 244 6.95 -13.07 6.13
C LYS A 244 7.16 -13.51 4.67
N GLU A 245 8.18 -14.31 4.38
CA GLU A 245 8.36 -14.95 3.06
C GLU A 245 7.14 -15.79 2.68
N ALA A 246 6.65 -16.61 3.61
CA ALA A 246 5.46 -17.43 3.39
C ALA A 246 4.20 -16.59 3.15
N SER A 247 4.14 -15.36 3.66
CA SER A 247 3.03 -14.43 3.41
C SER A 247 3.10 -13.78 2.03
N LEU A 248 4.30 -13.63 1.45
CA LEU A 248 4.53 -13.08 0.12
C LEU A 248 4.46 -14.13 -0.99
N THR A 249 4.70 -15.39 -0.67
CA THR A 249 4.73 -16.50 -1.64
C THR A 249 3.35 -17.15 -1.75
N ARG A 250 2.87 -17.35 -2.97
CA ARG A 250 1.57 -17.99 -3.21
C ARG A 250 1.66 -19.51 -3.22
N VAL A 251 0.56 -20.16 -2.87
CA VAL A 251 0.40 -21.62 -2.94
C VAL A 251 0.72 -22.14 -4.36
N SER A 252 0.28 -21.41 -5.40
CA SER A 252 0.55 -21.75 -6.82
C SER A 252 2.02 -21.88 -7.16
N GLU A 253 2.92 -21.21 -6.43
CA GLU A 253 4.37 -21.25 -6.67
C GLU A 253 5.04 -22.49 -6.09
N ARG A 254 4.39 -23.18 -5.15
CA ARG A 254 4.92 -24.34 -4.43
C ARG A 254 4.06 -25.60 -4.57
N MET A 255 2.85 -25.51 -5.15
CA MET A 255 2.00 -26.68 -5.37
C MET A 255 2.62 -27.67 -6.37
N ALA A 256 2.13 -28.89 -6.34
CA ALA A 256 2.42 -29.94 -7.33
C ALA A 256 1.15 -30.39 -8.03
N PRO A 257 1.24 -30.94 -9.25
CA PRO A 257 0.15 -31.71 -9.84
C PRO A 257 -0.26 -32.86 -8.92
N PHE A 258 -1.47 -33.34 -9.05
CA PHE A 258 -1.95 -34.50 -8.29
C PHE A 258 -1.04 -35.72 -8.49
N GLY A 259 -0.65 -36.30 -7.35
CA GLY A 259 -0.05 -37.62 -7.34
C GLY A 259 -1.12 -38.74 -7.36
N PRO A 260 -0.75 -40.01 -7.42
CA PRO A 260 -1.68 -41.15 -7.43
C PRO A 260 -2.37 -41.42 -6.08
N ARG A 261 -2.29 -40.48 -5.13
CA ARG A 261 -2.88 -40.57 -3.79
C ARG A 261 -4.24 -39.87 -3.72
N LEU A 262 -5.04 -40.31 -2.75
CA LEU A 262 -6.33 -39.67 -2.44
C LEU A 262 -6.14 -38.17 -2.12
N LEU A 263 -7.13 -37.36 -2.53
CA LEU A 263 -7.21 -35.94 -2.20
C LEU A 263 -7.18 -35.75 -0.68
N ALA A 264 -6.45 -34.74 -0.23
CA ALA A 264 -6.49 -34.32 1.17
C ALA A 264 -7.87 -33.75 1.51
N SER A 265 -8.31 -33.92 2.76
CA SER A 265 -9.62 -33.44 3.24
C SER A 265 -9.70 -31.92 3.24
N GLU A 266 -8.58 -31.26 3.60
CA GLU A 266 -8.51 -29.81 3.72
C GLU A 266 -8.12 -29.16 2.39
N ARG A 267 -8.78 -28.05 2.05
CA ARG A 267 -8.61 -27.33 0.79
C ARG A 267 -7.97 -25.97 1.01
N ILE A 268 -7.25 -25.49 0.00
CA ILE A 268 -6.65 -24.16 -0.03
C ILE A 268 -6.73 -23.58 -1.44
N PRO A 269 -7.15 -22.31 -1.62
CA PRO A 269 -7.12 -21.65 -2.92
C PRO A 269 -5.68 -21.49 -3.44
N TYR A 270 -5.47 -21.68 -4.73
CA TYR A 270 -4.12 -21.58 -5.37
C TYR A 270 -3.51 -20.17 -5.23
N ARG A 271 -4.34 -19.13 -5.08
CA ARG A 271 -3.91 -17.75 -4.88
C ARG A 271 -3.58 -17.41 -3.43
N ALA A 272 -3.93 -18.30 -2.49
CA ALA A 272 -3.68 -18.06 -1.08
C ALA A 272 -2.15 -17.96 -0.80
N PRO A 273 -1.72 -17.17 0.20
CA PRO A 273 -0.34 -17.16 0.63
C PRO A 273 0.03 -18.47 1.34
N LEU A 274 1.31 -18.85 1.28
CA LEU A 274 1.81 -20.06 1.97
C LEU A 274 1.62 -19.98 3.49
N SER A 275 1.63 -18.77 4.08
CA SER A 275 1.36 -18.58 5.51
C SER A 275 -0.05 -19.05 5.90
N GLN A 276 -1.05 -18.84 5.03
CA GLN A 276 -2.41 -19.36 5.25
C GLN A 276 -2.44 -20.88 5.13
N ALA A 277 -1.74 -21.44 4.14
CA ALA A 277 -1.62 -22.90 3.99
C ALA A 277 -0.96 -23.55 5.22
N LEU A 278 0.12 -22.93 5.73
CA LEU A 278 0.78 -23.37 6.95
C LEU A 278 -0.16 -23.33 8.16
N SER A 279 -0.92 -22.26 8.30
CA SER A 279 -1.92 -22.10 9.38
C SER A 279 -2.98 -23.22 9.33
N VAL A 280 -3.53 -23.52 8.15
CA VAL A 280 -4.50 -24.62 7.95
C VAL A 280 -3.87 -25.97 8.31
N MET A 281 -2.64 -26.24 7.83
CA MET A 281 -1.93 -27.48 8.13
C MET A 281 -1.72 -27.68 9.64
N LEU A 282 -1.28 -26.64 10.35
CA LEU A 282 -1.05 -26.67 11.79
C LEU A 282 -2.35 -26.86 12.57
N TRP A 283 -3.39 -26.11 12.22
CA TRP A 283 -4.68 -26.14 12.91
C TRP A 283 -5.36 -27.50 12.79
N HIS A 284 -5.40 -28.04 11.56
CA HIS A 284 -6.04 -29.33 11.27
C HIS A 284 -5.10 -30.52 11.46
N ARG A 285 -3.81 -30.27 11.79
CA ARG A 285 -2.76 -31.31 11.96
C ARG A 285 -2.61 -32.21 10.73
N VAL A 286 -2.63 -31.59 9.55
CA VAL A 286 -2.48 -32.30 8.26
C VAL A 286 -1.17 -31.90 7.59
N GLU A 287 -0.55 -32.84 6.89
CA GLU A 287 0.72 -32.60 6.16
C GLU A 287 0.51 -32.23 4.70
N ARG A 288 -0.74 -32.26 4.23
CA ARG A 288 -1.10 -31.99 2.83
C ARG A 288 -2.41 -31.24 2.75
N LEU A 289 -2.53 -30.41 1.71
CA LEU A 289 -3.75 -29.70 1.34
C LEU A 289 -4.07 -29.98 -0.12
N THR A 290 -5.34 -30.08 -0.44
CA THR A 290 -5.84 -30.05 -1.82
C THR A 290 -5.87 -28.60 -2.28
N VAL A 291 -5.17 -28.26 -3.35
CA VAL A 291 -5.18 -26.92 -3.94
C VAL A 291 -6.32 -26.83 -4.93
N VAL A 292 -7.14 -25.76 -4.80
CA VAL A 292 -8.33 -25.54 -5.63
C VAL A 292 -8.21 -24.22 -6.40
N ASP A 293 -8.93 -24.16 -7.54
CA ASP A 293 -9.10 -22.92 -8.31
C ASP A 293 -10.24 -22.03 -7.77
N ASP A 294 -10.58 -20.97 -8.50
CA ASP A 294 -11.65 -20.03 -8.13
C ASP A 294 -13.07 -20.66 -8.18
N GLU A 295 -13.23 -21.83 -8.82
CA GLU A 295 -14.48 -22.60 -8.91
C GLU A 295 -14.52 -23.77 -7.92
N ASP A 296 -13.59 -23.82 -6.95
CA ASP A 296 -13.39 -24.90 -5.97
C ASP A 296 -13.04 -26.26 -6.61
N ILE A 297 -12.53 -26.25 -7.86
CA ILE A 297 -12.09 -27.46 -8.57
C ILE A 297 -10.66 -27.77 -8.15
N PRO A 298 -10.38 -29.04 -7.74
CA PRO A 298 -9.03 -29.46 -7.39
C PRO A 298 -8.08 -29.40 -8.57
N ILE A 299 -6.96 -28.63 -8.44
CA ILE A 299 -5.94 -28.45 -9.48
C ILE A 299 -4.56 -28.95 -9.10
N GLY A 300 -4.35 -29.31 -7.81
CA GLY A 300 -3.07 -29.79 -7.33
C GLY A 300 -3.04 -30.09 -5.85
N GLU A 301 -1.87 -30.40 -5.33
CA GLU A 301 -1.61 -30.62 -3.91
C GLU A 301 -0.46 -29.75 -3.39
N LEU A 302 -0.54 -29.34 -2.12
CA LEU A 302 0.57 -28.73 -1.39
C LEU A 302 0.92 -29.59 -0.18
N SER A 303 2.17 -30.07 -0.11
CA SER A 303 2.68 -30.76 1.07
C SER A 303 3.50 -29.84 1.95
N LEU A 304 3.55 -30.12 3.27
CA LEU A 304 4.38 -29.38 4.22
C LEU A 304 5.85 -29.33 3.78
N ARG A 305 6.38 -30.44 3.21
CA ARG A 305 7.74 -30.51 2.67
C ARG A 305 7.98 -29.50 1.55
N ARG A 306 7.01 -29.33 0.63
CA ARG A 306 7.10 -28.35 -0.45
C ARG A 306 6.92 -26.92 0.06
N LEU A 307 6.05 -26.72 1.03
CA LEU A 307 5.89 -25.43 1.70
C LEU A 307 7.23 -24.97 2.29
N LEU A 308 8.01 -25.86 2.92
CA LEU A 308 9.33 -25.57 3.46
C LEU A 308 10.45 -25.49 2.40
N GLY A 309 10.13 -25.53 1.11
CA GLY A 309 11.09 -25.36 0.02
C GLY A 309 11.97 -26.59 -0.26
N ALA A 310 11.68 -27.76 0.34
CA ALA A 310 12.42 -28.98 0.05
C ALA A 310 12.14 -29.47 -1.38
N LYS A 311 13.20 -29.70 -2.18
CA LYS A 311 13.07 -30.29 -3.52
C LYS A 311 12.40 -31.65 -3.45
N PRO A 312 11.60 -32.05 -4.46
CA PRO A 312 11.08 -33.40 -4.56
C PRO A 312 12.28 -34.39 -4.57
N SER A 313 12.23 -35.42 -3.70
CA SER A 313 13.16 -36.55 -3.69
C SER A 313 12.85 -37.49 -4.83
#